data_3da94a3781bfc35871ac9c623c6a356e
#
_entry.id   3da94a3781bfc35871ac9c623c6a356e
#
_cell.length_a   1.000
_cell.length_b   1.000
_cell.length_c   1.000
_cell.angle_alpha   90.00
_cell.angle_beta   90.00
_cell.angle_gamma   90.00
#
_symmetry.space_group_name_H-M   'P 1'
#
loop_
_entity.id
_entity.type
_entity.pdbx_description
1 polymer ?
#
loop_
_entity_poly.entity_id
_entity_poly.type
_entity_poly.pdbx_seq_one_letter_code
_entity_poly.pdbx_strand_id
1 'polypeptide(L)'
;MRKAGLASLAFFYCDFRDDRKKGLHGLLSSFLVQLYHQSDSYFDVIYDFYSEHDRGSRPPSDDALAECLKELLNLPGLAPVYLIVDALDECTNQSVVRSSRAEVLSLIKELVKAKFHNLRMCVTSRPELDINAVLDPLIFCSISLHDESGQKRDIEDYIKFVINTHPKKGVWKEEHRKHAIDVLIEKSNGM
;
A
#
# COMPACT_ATOMS: atom_id res chain seq x y z
N MET A 1 11.35 7.85 -14.68
CA MET A 1 10.01 7.87 -15.28
C MET A 1 9.22 9.11 -14.85
N ARG A 2 8.95 9.32 -13.55
CA ARG A 2 8.21 10.50 -13.04
C ARG A 2 8.79 11.85 -13.51
N LYS A 3 10.10 12.08 -13.34
CA LYS A 3 10.77 13.33 -13.77
C LYS A 3 10.78 13.57 -15.29
N ALA A 4 10.52 12.54 -16.07
CA ALA A 4 10.47 12.61 -17.54
C ALA A 4 9.02 12.68 -18.09
N GLY A 5 8.00 12.80 -17.23
CA GLY A 5 6.59 12.83 -17.64
C GLY A 5 6.08 11.50 -18.24
N LEU A 6 6.83 10.40 -18.09
CA LEU A 6 6.48 9.10 -18.68
C LEU A 6 5.47 8.31 -17.85
N ALA A 7 5.25 8.68 -16.60
CA ALA A 7 4.29 8.06 -15.71
C ALA A 7 3.99 8.94 -14.51
N SER A 8 2.77 8.86 -13.99
CA SER A 8 2.37 9.44 -12.70
C SER A 8 2.38 8.37 -11.62
N LEU A 9 2.73 8.76 -10.40
CA LEU A 9 2.85 7.85 -9.27
C LEU A 9 2.25 8.48 -8.01
N ALA A 10 1.34 7.76 -7.38
CA ALA A 10 0.90 8.07 -6.03
C ALA A 10 0.95 6.82 -5.16
N PHE A 11 1.30 6.99 -3.90
CA PHE A 11 1.43 5.88 -2.96
C PHE A 11 0.86 6.24 -1.60
N PHE A 12 0.42 5.20 -0.89
CA PHE A 12 -0.10 5.32 0.45
C PHE A 12 0.42 4.15 1.30
N TYR A 13 0.99 4.47 2.45
CA TYR A 13 1.41 3.51 3.46
C TYR A 13 0.35 3.47 4.55
N CYS A 14 -0.35 2.35 4.68
CA CYS A 14 -1.24 2.14 5.81
C CYS A 14 -0.42 2.03 7.10
N ASP A 15 -0.90 2.65 8.19
CA ASP A 15 -0.26 2.54 9.50
C ASP A 15 -1.35 2.63 10.58
N PHE A 16 -1.56 1.54 11.31
CA PHE A 16 -2.58 1.45 12.35
C PHE A 16 -2.35 2.43 13.53
N ARG A 17 -1.17 3.02 13.65
CA ARG A 17 -0.80 3.98 14.70
C ARG A 17 -1.13 5.43 14.34
N ASP A 18 -1.32 5.74 13.08
CA ASP A 18 -1.65 7.09 12.58
C ASP A 18 -3.09 7.12 12.04
N ASP A 19 -3.99 7.83 12.73
CA ASP A 19 -5.40 7.94 12.35
C ASP A 19 -5.61 8.44 10.93
N ARG A 20 -4.70 9.25 10.41
CA ARG A 20 -4.74 9.76 9.02
C ARG A 20 -4.34 8.72 7.98
N LYS A 21 -3.76 7.60 8.42
CA LYS A 21 -3.24 6.53 7.55
C LYS A 21 -3.98 5.21 7.69
N LYS A 22 -5.14 5.22 8.36
CA LYS A 22 -5.93 4.00 8.59
C LYS A 22 -7.06 3.80 7.62
N GLY A 23 -7.44 4.81 6.84
CA GLY A 23 -8.73 4.81 6.17
C GLY A 23 -8.77 5.44 4.80
N LEU A 24 -9.97 5.33 4.22
CA LEU A 24 -10.28 5.75 2.87
C LEU A 24 -9.98 7.24 2.64
N HIS A 25 -10.38 8.10 3.57
CA HIS A 25 -10.15 9.55 3.47
C HIS A 25 -8.67 9.91 3.31
N GLY A 26 -7.82 9.33 4.16
CA GLY A 26 -6.38 9.57 4.13
C GLY A 26 -5.74 9.06 2.84
N LEU A 27 -6.15 7.89 2.36
CA LEU A 27 -5.70 7.31 1.11
C LEU A 27 -6.06 8.20 -0.09
N LEU A 28 -7.33 8.58 -0.23
CA LEU A 28 -7.81 9.40 -1.33
C LEU A 28 -7.14 10.78 -1.34
N SER A 29 -7.12 11.46 -0.18
CA SER A 29 -6.45 12.75 -0.03
C SER A 29 -4.97 12.68 -0.39
N SER A 30 -4.28 11.61 0.05
CA SER A 30 -2.87 11.40 -0.27
C SER A 30 -2.64 11.22 -1.77
N PHE A 31 -3.48 10.43 -2.46
CA PHE A 31 -3.36 10.24 -3.90
C PHE A 31 -3.58 11.54 -4.66
N LEU A 32 -4.64 12.28 -4.36
CA LEU A 32 -4.95 13.53 -5.03
C LEU A 32 -3.84 14.58 -4.85
N VAL A 33 -3.33 14.76 -3.63
CA VAL A 33 -2.23 15.69 -3.36
C VAL A 33 -0.96 15.31 -4.11
N GLN A 34 -0.64 14.01 -4.20
CA GLN A 34 0.55 13.57 -4.92
C GLN A 34 0.40 13.71 -6.44
N LEU A 35 -0.80 13.51 -6.99
CA LEU A 35 -1.06 13.66 -8.41
C LEU A 35 -1.10 15.14 -8.82
N TYR A 36 -1.63 16.01 -7.98
CA TYR A 36 -1.75 17.47 -8.22
C TYR A 36 -0.48 18.10 -8.80
N HIS A 37 0.69 17.70 -8.34
CA HIS A 37 1.98 18.26 -8.75
C HIS A 37 2.62 17.56 -9.96
N GLN A 38 1.92 16.65 -10.64
CA GLN A 38 2.55 15.81 -11.65
C GLN A 38 2.14 16.13 -13.09
N SER A 39 1.05 16.89 -13.28
CA SER A 39 0.56 17.29 -14.60
C SER A 39 -0.31 18.55 -14.46
N ASP A 40 -0.23 19.44 -15.43
CA ASP A 40 -1.09 20.65 -15.49
C ASP A 40 -2.58 20.25 -15.57
N SER A 41 -2.91 19.18 -16.29
CA SER A 41 -4.28 18.67 -16.37
C SER A 41 -4.81 18.16 -15.02
N TYR A 42 -3.94 17.58 -14.17
CA TYR A 42 -4.33 17.21 -12.81
C TYR A 42 -4.51 18.45 -11.94
N PHE A 43 -3.65 19.43 -12.10
CA PHE A 43 -3.76 20.70 -11.39
C PHE A 43 -5.12 21.34 -11.63
N ASP A 44 -5.56 21.46 -12.88
CA ASP A 44 -6.83 22.11 -13.22
C ASP A 44 -8.01 21.42 -12.55
N VAL A 45 -8.15 20.09 -12.67
CA VAL A 45 -9.24 19.32 -12.06
C VAL A 45 -9.25 19.46 -10.54
N ILE A 46 -8.09 19.30 -9.89
CA ILE A 46 -8.01 19.39 -8.44
C ILE A 46 -8.20 20.81 -7.94
N TYR A 47 -7.77 21.81 -8.69
CA TYR A 47 -8.01 23.22 -8.35
C TYR A 47 -9.50 23.56 -8.41
N ASP A 48 -10.21 23.10 -9.44
CA ASP A 48 -11.66 23.29 -9.57
C ASP A 48 -12.38 22.56 -8.40
N PHE A 49 -12.03 21.32 -8.12
CA PHE A 49 -12.53 20.59 -6.99
C PHE A 49 -12.30 21.30 -5.64
N TYR A 50 -11.11 21.87 -5.43
CA TYR A 50 -10.78 22.65 -4.24
C TYR A 50 -11.63 23.92 -4.16
N SER A 51 -11.87 24.58 -5.29
CA SER A 51 -12.67 25.80 -5.39
C SER A 51 -14.16 25.54 -5.06
N GLU A 52 -14.70 24.41 -5.51
CA GLU A 52 -16.07 23.95 -5.19
C GLU A 52 -16.28 23.65 -3.71
N HIS A 53 -15.19 23.34 -2.99
CA HIS A 53 -15.19 23.10 -1.55
C HIS A 53 -14.76 24.33 -0.74
N ASP A 54 -15.15 25.52 -1.21
CA ASP A 54 -14.89 26.80 -0.55
C ASP A 54 -13.41 26.99 -0.17
N ARG A 55 -12.53 26.62 -1.09
CA ARG A 55 -11.06 26.68 -0.92
C ARG A 55 -10.59 25.99 0.36
N GLY A 56 -11.14 24.80 0.63
CA GLY A 56 -10.78 23.98 1.79
C GLY A 56 -11.51 24.31 3.08
N SER A 57 -12.41 25.32 3.09
CA SER A 57 -13.24 25.63 4.27
C SER A 57 -14.32 24.59 4.52
N ARG A 58 -14.74 23.86 3.48
CA ARG A 58 -15.66 22.76 3.55
C ARG A 58 -14.93 21.46 3.21
N PRO A 59 -14.67 20.58 4.20
CA PRO A 59 -13.98 19.31 3.93
C PRO A 59 -14.82 18.44 2.98
N PRO A 60 -14.23 17.88 1.91
CA PRO A 60 -14.94 16.99 1.00
C PRO A 60 -15.28 15.65 1.67
N SER A 61 -16.35 15.01 1.20
CA SER A 61 -16.66 13.63 1.57
C SER A 61 -15.74 12.63 0.85
N ASP A 62 -15.67 11.41 1.34
CA ASP A 62 -14.89 10.35 0.70
C ASP A 62 -15.43 10.03 -0.70
N ASP A 63 -16.75 10.09 -0.89
CA ASP A 63 -17.36 9.92 -2.21
C ASP A 63 -16.92 11.03 -3.18
N ALA A 64 -16.88 12.29 -2.73
CA ALA A 64 -16.43 13.40 -3.56
C ALA A 64 -14.94 13.27 -3.93
N LEU A 65 -14.09 12.85 -2.99
CA LEU A 65 -12.68 12.57 -3.25
C LEU A 65 -12.50 11.40 -4.23
N ALA A 66 -13.31 10.34 -4.11
CA ALA A 66 -13.26 9.19 -5.00
C ALA A 66 -13.70 9.57 -6.43
N GLU A 67 -14.74 10.39 -6.58
CA GLU A 67 -15.16 10.88 -7.90
C GLU A 67 -14.08 11.80 -8.54
N CYS A 68 -13.47 12.69 -7.78
CA CYS A 68 -12.35 13.50 -8.27
C CYS A 68 -11.19 12.61 -8.74
N LEU A 69 -10.82 11.55 -8.02
CA LEU A 69 -9.81 10.60 -8.45
C LEU A 69 -10.19 9.88 -9.75
N LYS A 70 -11.45 9.45 -9.89
CA LYS A 70 -11.95 8.82 -11.11
C LYS A 70 -11.92 9.77 -12.31
N GLU A 71 -12.25 11.03 -12.09
CA GLU A 71 -12.16 12.07 -13.11
C GLU A 71 -10.72 12.25 -13.61
N LEU A 72 -9.75 12.34 -12.71
CA LEU A 72 -8.32 12.36 -13.05
C LEU A 72 -7.90 11.17 -13.91
N LEU A 73 -8.36 9.96 -13.52
CA LEU A 73 -8.02 8.73 -14.25
C LEU A 73 -8.68 8.64 -15.63
N ASN A 74 -9.76 9.40 -15.87
CA ASN A 74 -10.45 9.46 -17.15
C ASN A 74 -9.91 10.52 -18.13
N LEU A 75 -9.01 11.38 -17.68
CA LEU A 75 -8.46 12.43 -18.56
C LEU A 75 -7.76 11.81 -19.78
N PRO A 76 -8.02 12.33 -20.98
CA PRO A 76 -7.43 11.79 -22.21
C PRO A 76 -5.94 12.12 -22.33
N GLY A 77 -5.19 11.26 -22.99
CA GLY A 77 -3.79 11.52 -23.37
C GLY A 77 -2.78 11.49 -22.21
N LEU A 78 -3.19 11.04 -21.02
CA LEU A 78 -2.29 10.98 -19.88
C LEU A 78 -1.36 9.76 -19.93
N ALA A 79 -0.18 9.93 -19.38
CA ALA A 79 0.76 8.85 -19.11
C ALA A 79 0.17 7.84 -18.11
N PRO A 80 0.67 6.59 -18.06
CA PRO A 80 0.25 5.61 -17.07
C PRO A 80 0.30 6.14 -15.64
N VAL A 81 -0.73 5.86 -14.86
CA VAL A 81 -0.86 6.22 -13.46
C VAL A 81 -0.65 4.98 -12.60
N TYR A 82 0.35 5.01 -11.73
CA TYR A 82 0.63 3.96 -10.76
C TYR A 82 0.11 4.38 -9.39
N LEU A 83 -0.83 3.59 -8.84
CA LEU A 83 -1.30 3.74 -7.47
C LEU A 83 -0.76 2.58 -6.63
N ILE A 84 -0.05 2.90 -5.55
CA ILE A 84 0.54 1.91 -4.65
C ILE A 84 -0.12 2.04 -3.28
N VAL A 85 -0.65 0.93 -2.77
CA VAL A 85 -1.16 0.81 -1.39
C VAL A 85 -0.30 -0.21 -0.67
N ASP A 86 0.46 0.24 0.31
CA ASP A 86 1.36 -0.61 1.08
C ASP A 86 0.76 -0.94 2.45
N ALA A 87 0.99 -2.18 2.90
CA ALA A 87 0.53 -2.70 4.18
C ALA A 87 -1.00 -2.55 4.40
N LEU A 88 -1.81 -2.98 3.42
CA LEU A 88 -3.28 -2.87 3.48
C LEU A 88 -3.88 -3.55 4.71
N ASP A 89 -3.26 -4.60 5.24
CA ASP A 89 -3.63 -5.26 6.48
C ASP A 89 -3.57 -4.33 7.70
N GLU A 90 -2.79 -3.26 7.65
CA GLU A 90 -2.73 -2.24 8.72
C GLU A 90 -3.90 -1.23 8.68
N CYS A 91 -4.71 -1.21 7.64
CA CYS A 91 -6.00 -0.52 7.66
C CYS A 91 -6.93 -1.24 8.66
N THR A 92 -7.22 -0.60 9.79
CA THR A 92 -7.87 -1.27 10.91
C THR A 92 -9.39 -1.31 10.83
N ASN A 93 -9.98 -2.37 11.39
CA ASN A 93 -11.42 -2.62 11.46
C ASN A 93 -12.09 -2.01 12.71
N GLN A 94 -11.58 -0.90 13.26
CA GLN A 94 -11.99 -0.43 14.60
C GLN A 94 -13.32 0.32 14.70
N SER A 95 -14.07 0.55 13.63
CA SER A 95 -15.39 1.16 13.75
C SER A 95 -16.51 0.12 13.70
N VAL A 96 -17.45 0.24 14.64
CA VAL A 96 -18.60 -0.66 14.79
C VAL A 96 -19.58 -0.60 13.60
N VAL A 97 -19.49 0.42 12.74
CA VAL A 97 -20.46 0.68 11.67
C VAL A 97 -19.91 0.40 10.27
N ARG A 98 -18.65 0.69 10.00
CA ARG A 98 -17.95 0.32 8.75
C ARG A 98 -16.46 0.13 9.03
N SER A 99 -15.93 -0.95 8.52
CA SER A 99 -14.48 -1.20 8.56
C SER A 99 -13.79 -0.29 7.57
N SER A 100 -12.86 0.52 8.04
CA SER A 100 -12.00 1.36 7.18
C SER A 100 -11.32 0.56 6.07
N ARG A 101 -10.90 -0.68 6.35
CA ARG A 101 -10.34 -1.62 5.37
C ARG A 101 -11.36 -2.01 4.31
N ALA A 102 -12.61 -2.29 4.69
CA ALA A 102 -13.66 -2.66 3.74
C ALA A 102 -13.98 -1.53 2.75
N GLU A 103 -13.91 -0.28 3.19
CA GLU A 103 -14.10 0.88 2.32
C GLU A 103 -12.94 1.03 1.33
N VAL A 104 -11.69 0.86 1.78
CA VAL A 104 -10.52 0.86 0.89
C VAL A 104 -10.59 -0.29 -0.12
N LEU A 105 -10.95 -1.50 0.32
CA LEU A 105 -11.15 -2.66 -0.57
C LEU A 105 -12.28 -2.41 -1.59
N SER A 106 -13.36 -1.74 -1.18
CA SER A 106 -14.45 -1.35 -2.10
C SER A 106 -13.94 -0.39 -3.18
N LEU A 107 -13.19 0.64 -2.79
CA LEU A 107 -12.59 1.58 -3.74
C LEU A 107 -11.67 0.85 -4.73
N ILE A 108 -10.76 0.00 -4.25
CA ILE A 108 -9.86 -0.77 -5.11
C ILE A 108 -10.67 -1.59 -6.13
N LYS A 109 -11.71 -2.28 -5.67
CA LYS A 109 -12.59 -3.08 -6.52
C LYS A 109 -13.30 -2.23 -7.57
N GLU A 110 -13.77 -1.05 -7.22
CA GLU A 110 -14.41 -0.09 -8.14
C GLU A 110 -13.42 0.40 -9.19
N LEU A 111 -12.23 0.84 -8.79
CA LEU A 111 -11.19 1.32 -9.70
C LEU A 111 -10.75 0.25 -10.71
N VAL A 112 -10.58 -0.99 -10.25
CA VAL A 112 -10.21 -2.12 -11.14
C VAL A 112 -11.35 -2.46 -12.10
N LYS A 113 -12.60 -2.47 -11.62
CA LYS A 113 -13.79 -2.76 -12.45
C LYS A 113 -14.06 -1.67 -13.49
N ALA A 114 -13.74 -0.42 -13.20
CA ALA A 114 -13.88 0.69 -14.14
C ALA A 114 -12.95 0.57 -15.36
N LYS A 115 -11.92 -0.28 -15.30
CA LYS A 115 -11.00 -0.59 -16.41
C LYS A 115 -10.34 0.66 -17.03
N PHE A 116 -9.92 1.60 -16.20
CA PHE A 116 -9.14 2.73 -16.69
C PHE A 116 -7.90 2.23 -17.44
N HIS A 117 -7.74 2.64 -18.70
CA HIS A 117 -6.69 2.13 -19.61
C HIS A 117 -5.27 2.48 -19.13
N ASN A 118 -5.13 3.58 -18.42
CA ASN A 118 -3.86 4.11 -17.91
C ASN A 118 -3.57 3.71 -16.45
N LEU A 119 -4.51 3.11 -15.72
CA LEU A 119 -4.34 2.75 -14.32
C LEU A 119 -3.52 1.45 -14.16
N ARG A 120 -2.56 1.50 -13.25
CA ARG A 120 -1.82 0.34 -12.73
C ARG A 120 -1.83 0.41 -11.22
N MET A 121 -2.27 -0.67 -10.57
CA MET A 121 -2.32 -0.74 -9.11
C MET A 121 -1.35 -1.80 -8.58
N CYS A 122 -0.69 -1.48 -7.48
CA CYS A 122 0.10 -2.41 -6.71
C CYS A 122 -0.38 -2.34 -5.26
N VAL A 123 -0.72 -3.48 -4.69
CA VAL A 123 -1.17 -3.58 -3.29
C VAL A 123 -0.30 -4.59 -2.58
N THR A 124 0.23 -4.23 -1.42
CA THR A 124 0.92 -5.17 -0.54
C THR A 124 0.08 -5.41 0.71
N SER A 125 0.12 -6.62 1.21
CA SER A 125 -0.62 -7.02 2.42
C SER A 125 -0.11 -8.34 2.96
N ARG A 126 -0.32 -8.60 4.24
CA ARG A 126 -0.33 -9.95 4.78
C ARG A 126 -1.53 -10.73 4.23
N PRO A 127 -1.45 -12.08 4.19
CA PRO A 127 -2.55 -12.92 3.73
C PRO A 127 -3.69 -12.94 4.76
N GLU A 128 -4.65 -12.03 4.61
CA GLU A 128 -5.86 -11.93 5.42
C GLU A 128 -7.06 -12.41 4.62
N LEU A 129 -8.00 -13.13 5.25
CA LEU A 129 -9.13 -13.76 4.57
C LEU A 129 -10.04 -12.75 3.86
N ASP A 130 -10.31 -11.62 4.49
CA ASP A 130 -11.16 -10.55 3.94
C ASP A 130 -10.50 -9.84 2.75
N ILE A 131 -9.18 -9.65 2.81
CA ILE A 131 -8.39 -9.05 1.73
C ILE A 131 -8.35 -10.00 0.53
N ASN A 132 -7.98 -11.26 0.76
CA ASN A 132 -7.90 -12.27 -0.29
C ASN A 132 -9.26 -12.47 -0.98
N ALA A 133 -10.35 -12.56 -0.23
CA ALA A 133 -11.68 -12.74 -0.78
C ALA A 133 -12.09 -11.62 -1.77
N VAL A 134 -11.59 -10.39 -1.57
CA VAL A 134 -11.88 -9.26 -2.45
C VAL A 134 -10.86 -9.14 -3.58
N LEU A 135 -9.56 -9.32 -3.29
CA LEU A 135 -8.50 -9.04 -4.25
C LEU A 135 -8.22 -10.21 -5.19
N ASP A 136 -8.25 -11.47 -4.75
CA ASP A 136 -7.91 -12.63 -5.58
C ASP A 136 -8.66 -12.66 -6.94
N PRO A 137 -9.97 -12.34 -7.00
CA PRO A 137 -10.67 -12.28 -8.29
C PRO A 137 -10.25 -11.12 -9.21
N LEU A 138 -9.50 -10.14 -8.69
CA LEU A 138 -9.12 -8.91 -9.39
C LEU A 138 -7.65 -8.88 -9.81
N ILE A 139 -6.83 -9.75 -9.24
CA ILE A 139 -5.38 -9.74 -9.41
C ILE A 139 -4.99 -10.29 -10.77
N PHE A 140 -4.17 -9.54 -11.50
CA PHE A 140 -3.51 -10.02 -12.71
C PHE A 140 -2.22 -10.80 -12.42
N CYS A 141 -1.46 -10.38 -11.42
CA CYS A 141 -0.22 -11.01 -10.98
C CYS A 141 -0.11 -10.92 -9.46
N SER A 142 0.20 -12.04 -8.82
CA SER A 142 0.47 -12.12 -7.38
C SER A 142 1.88 -12.65 -7.17
N ILE A 143 2.58 -12.04 -6.22
CA ILE A 143 3.92 -12.48 -5.78
C ILE A 143 3.83 -12.75 -4.29
N SER A 144 4.08 -14.00 -3.90
CA SER A 144 4.21 -14.38 -2.50
C SER A 144 5.68 -14.29 -2.08
N LEU A 145 5.97 -13.39 -1.15
CA LEU A 145 7.33 -13.30 -0.61
C LEU A 145 7.70 -14.54 0.21
N HIS A 146 6.72 -15.29 0.73
CA HIS A 146 6.96 -16.51 1.50
C HIS A 146 7.47 -17.68 0.63
N ASP A 147 7.13 -17.69 -0.66
CA ASP A 147 7.47 -18.77 -1.58
C ASP A 147 8.80 -18.54 -2.30
N GLU A 148 9.41 -17.37 -2.10
CA GLU A 148 10.70 -17.03 -2.70
C GLU A 148 11.86 -17.74 -1.97
N SER A 149 12.45 -18.73 -2.65
CA SER A 149 13.60 -19.49 -2.11
C SER A 149 14.81 -18.61 -1.73
N GLY A 150 14.94 -17.45 -2.37
CA GLY A 150 15.95 -16.43 -2.07
C GLY A 150 15.75 -15.82 -0.69
N GLN A 151 14.49 -15.47 -0.32
CA GLN A 151 14.20 -14.83 0.96
C GLN A 151 14.54 -15.74 2.16
N LYS A 152 14.25 -17.03 2.08
CA LYS A 152 14.62 -17.98 3.16
C LYS A 152 16.13 -17.96 3.39
N ARG A 153 16.91 -17.97 2.32
CA ARG A 153 18.38 -17.91 2.41
C ARG A 153 18.86 -16.59 3.02
N ASP A 154 18.28 -15.47 2.60
CA ASP A 154 18.63 -14.15 3.12
C ASP A 154 18.32 -14.04 4.62
N ILE A 155 17.17 -14.56 5.06
CA ILE A 155 16.79 -14.63 6.47
C ILE A 155 17.77 -15.51 7.25
N GLU A 156 18.11 -16.70 6.74
CA GLU A 156 19.07 -17.58 7.37
C GLU A 156 20.44 -16.91 7.52
N ASP A 157 20.94 -16.29 6.47
CA ASP A 157 22.24 -15.60 6.47
C ASP A 157 22.23 -14.41 7.44
N TYR A 158 21.12 -13.66 7.49
CA TYR A 158 20.94 -12.58 8.46
C TYR A 158 20.95 -13.09 9.90
N ILE A 159 20.17 -14.14 10.21
CA ILE A 159 20.13 -14.74 11.55
C ILE A 159 21.53 -15.22 11.97
N LYS A 160 22.21 -15.95 11.10
CA LYS A 160 23.58 -16.44 11.34
C LYS A 160 24.54 -15.27 11.56
N PHE A 161 24.46 -14.23 10.76
CA PHE A 161 25.28 -13.03 10.91
C PHE A 161 25.04 -12.35 12.26
N VAL A 162 23.79 -12.07 12.61
CA VAL A 162 23.45 -11.35 13.86
C VAL A 162 23.93 -12.13 15.09
N ILE A 163 23.63 -13.44 15.17
CA ILE A 163 24.02 -14.26 16.32
C ILE A 163 25.55 -14.39 16.43
N ASN A 164 26.25 -14.53 15.31
CA ASN A 164 27.71 -14.69 15.31
C ASN A 164 28.47 -13.37 15.52
N THR A 165 27.86 -12.22 15.26
CA THR A 165 28.46 -10.90 15.46
C THR A 165 28.02 -10.22 16.77
N HIS A 166 27.06 -10.79 17.49
CA HIS A 166 26.53 -10.19 18.70
C HIS A 166 27.63 -9.98 19.75
N PRO A 167 27.72 -8.81 20.42
CA PRO A 167 28.78 -8.52 21.41
C PRO A 167 28.89 -9.54 22.56
N LYS A 168 27.76 -10.13 22.94
CA LYS A 168 27.69 -11.16 24.00
C LYS A 168 27.86 -12.61 23.49
N LYS A 169 28.27 -12.82 22.24
CA LYS A 169 28.41 -14.16 21.66
C LYS A 169 29.29 -15.10 22.47
N GLY A 170 30.32 -14.57 23.15
CA GLY A 170 31.25 -15.35 23.97
C GLY A 170 30.64 -15.93 25.26
N VAL A 171 29.46 -15.45 25.68
CA VAL A 171 28.74 -15.95 26.86
C VAL A 171 27.93 -17.21 26.53
N TRP A 172 27.60 -17.40 25.26
CA TRP A 172 26.78 -18.54 24.82
C TRP A 172 27.66 -19.70 24.40
N LYS A 173 27.38 -20.89 24.91
CA LYS A 173 27.99 -22.13 24.40
C LYS A 173 27.60 -22.31 22.93
N GLU A 174 28.48 -22.94 22.16
CA GLU A 174 28.27 -23.16 20.73
C GLU A 174 26.96 -23.91 20.42
N GLU A 175 26.67 -24.93 21.23
CA GLU A 175 25.40 -25.69 21.14
C GLU A 175 24.16 -24.79 21.29
N HIS A 176 24.18 -23.84 22.23
CA HIS A 176 23.07 -22.91 22.43
C HIS A 176 22.91 -21.92 21.28
N ARG A 177 24.02 -21.48 20.68
CA ARG A 177 23.99 -20.62 19.49
C ARG A 177 23.40 -21.34 18.29
N LYS A 178 23.84 -22.58 18.05
CA LYS A 178 23.31 -23.41 16.97
C LYS A 178 21.82 -23.66 17.16
N HIS A 179 21.40 -24.06 18.35
CA HIS A 179 19.98 -24.26 18.66
C HIS A 179 19.14 -22.97 18.46
N ALA A 180 19.66 -21.82 18.90
CA ALA A 180 18.98 -20.53 18.67
C ALA A 180 18.84 -20.19 17.19
N ILE A 181 19.87 -20.45 16.38
CA ILE A 181 19.83 -20.25 14.93
C ILE A 181 18.75 -21.15 14.32
N ASP A 182 18.76 -22.44 14.64
CA ASP A 182 17.81 -23.41 14.08
C ASP A 182 16.36 -23.05 14.42
N VAL A 183 16.09 -22.70 15.69
CA VAL A 183 14.75 -22.27 16.13
C VAL A 183 14.29 -20.97 15.47
N LEU A 184 15.19 -20.00 15.31
CA LEU A 184 14.85 -18.72 14.65
C LEU A 184 14.57 -18.91 13.17
N ILE A 185 15.34 -19.75 12.48
CA ILE A 185 15.11 -20.10 11.08
C ILE A 185 13.75 -20.81 10.93
N GLU A 186 13.47 -21.80 11.78
CA GLU A 186 12.20 -22.52 11.77
C GLU A 186 11.00 -21.59 12.02
N LYS A 187 11.12 -20.67 13.00
CA LYS A 187 10.04 -19.75 13.37
C LYS A 187 9.93 -18.54 12.46
N SER A 188 10.96 -18.19 11.70
CA SER A 188 10.90 -17.04 10.79
C SER A 188 9.93 -17.23 9.64
N ASN A 189 9.68 -18.48 9.23
CA ASN A 189 8.66 -18.93 8.28
C ASN A 189 8.17 -17.83 7.29
N GLY A 190 9.14 -17.05 6.75
CA GLY A 190 8.83 -16.01 5.77
C GLY A 190 8.27 -14.70 6.35
N MET A 191 8.63 -14.34 7.58
CA MET A 191 8.37 -12.98 8.10
C MET A 191 9.07 -11.93 7.27
#